data_ca6717b21b7e2cf05e4ce63f3b5a4e16
#
_entry.id   ca6717b21b7e2cf05e4ce63f3b5a4e16
#
_cell.length_a   1.000
_cell.length_b   1.000
_cell.length_c   1.000
_cell.angle_alpha   90.00
_cell.angle_beta   90.00
_cell.angle_gamma   90.00
#
_symmetry.space_group_name_H-M   'P 1'
#
loop_
_entity.id
_entity.type
_entity.pdbx_description
1 polymer ?
#
loop_
_entity_poly.entity_id
_entity_poly.type
_entity_poly.pdbx_seq_one_letter_code
_entity_poly.pdbx_strand_id
1 'polypeptide(L)'
;MASPSDLKLVRMVQRIGKKITKAMELVAASKMKRAVSATLSSRLYATYSWDLLTSLSGKLDEITHPFFVESIKGSKSLVVLITSNRGLCGSYNSQAIKKALLLLKATDNNEIISVGKKGDGAMRRIGQNIIASFVEIPDNATLNDIRPLSELI
;
A
#
# COMPACT_ATOMS: atom_id res chain seq x y z
N MET A 1 31.25 -17.52 34.12
CA MET A 1 32.18 -17.06 33.05
C MET A 1 31.85 -17.81 31.78
N ALA A 2 31.71 -17.12 30.63
CA ALA A 2 31.43 -17.76 29.35
C ALA A 2 32.65 -18.58 28.89
N SER A 3 32.40 -19.83 28.42
CA SER A 3 33.46 -20.68 27.90
C SER A 3 34.08 -20.11 26.62
N PRO A 4 35.36 -20.39 26.32
CA PRO A 4 35.98 -19.98 25.03
C PRO A 4 35.22 -20.53 23.82
N SER A 5 34.52 -21.65 23.93
CA SER A 5 33.63 -22.18 22.89
C SER A 5 32.39 -21.32 22.68
N ASP A 6 31.78 -20.79 23.76
CA ASP A 6 30.61 -19.93 23.72
C ASP A 6 30.93 -18.58 23.01
N LEU A 7 32.12 -18.03 23.29
CA LEU A 7 32.60 -16.82 22.63
C LEU A 7 32.84 -17.01 21.13
N LYS A 8 33.33 -18.17 20.71
CA LYS A 8 33.49 -18.52 19.29
C LYS A 8 32.12 -18.61 18.60
N LEU A 9 31.16 -19.27 19.27
CA LEU A 9 29.80 -19.41 18.74
C LEU A 9 29.13 -18.05 18.57
N VAL A 10 29.20 -17.18 19.58
CA VAL A 10 28.64 -15.82 19.51
C VAL A 10 29.25 -15.01 18.36
N ARG A 11 30.58 -15.04 18.19
CA ARG A 11 31.26 -14.38 17.08
C ARG A 11 30.82 -14.93 15.71
N MET A 12 30.61 -16.24 15.61
CA MET A 12 30.14 -16.88 14.39
C MET A 12 28.72 -16.41 14.04
N VAL A 13 27.81 -16.42 15.01
CA VAL A 13 26.43 -15.94 14.84
C VAL A 13 26.39 -14.48 14.44
N GLN A 14 27.19 -13.61 15.09
CA GLN A 14 27.29 -12.19 14.72
C GLN A 14 27.79 -12.01 13.27
N ARG A 15 28.80 -12.79 12.85
CA ARG A 15 29.35 -12.71 11.48
C ARG A 15 28.31 -13.16 10.45
N ILE A 16 27.57 -14.23 10.73
CA ILE A 16 26.49 -14.70 9.85
C ILE A 16 25.37 -13.66 9.78
N GLY A 17 24.93 -13.16 10.92
CA GLY A 17 23.89 -12.12 11.01
C GLY A 17 24.27 -10.88 10.18
N LYS A 18 25.52 -10.38 10.33
CA LYS A 18 26.01 -9.25 9.56
C LYS A 18 26.01 -9.51 8.05
N LYS A 19 26.40 -10.72 7.60
CA LYS A 19 26.36 -11.08 6.18
C LYS A 19 24.92 -11.13 5.63
N ILE A 20 23.99 -11.73 6.38
CA ILE A 20 22.57 -11.78 5.99
C ILE A 20 21.98 -10.38 5.91
N THR A 21 22.20 -9.55 6.92
CA THR A 21 21.70 -8.17 6.94
C THR A 21 22.24 -7.35 5.76
N LYS A 22 23.54 -7.51 5.44
CA LYS A 22 24.12 -6.83 4.27
C LYS A 22 23.54 -7.30 2.95
N ALA A 23 23.29 -8.60 2.81
CA ALA A 23 22.61 -9.14 1.63
C ALA A 23 21.16 -8.59 1.51
N MET A 24 20.42 -8.54 2.61
CA MET A 24 19.08 -7.96 2.65
C MET A 24 19.08 -6.47 2.28
N GLU A 25 20.06 -5.70 2.75
CA GLU A 25 20.26 -4.29 2.41
C GLU A 25 20.43 -4.12 0.90
N LEU A 26 21.30 -4.90 0.26
CA LEU A 26 21.55 -4.83 -1.18
C LEU A 26 20.29 -5.18 -2.01
N VAL A 27 19.57 -6.22 -1.60
CA VAL A 27 18.31 -6.60 -2.26
C VAL A 27 17.26 -5.50 -2.10
N ALA A 28 17.11 -4.95 -0.89
CA ALA A 28 16.16 -3.87 -0.63
C ALA A 28 16.51 -2.60 -1.43
N ALA A 29 17.79 -2.21 -1.50
CA ALA A 29 18.25 -1.08 -2.29
C ALA A 29 17.97 -1.25 -3.79
N SER A 30 18.18 -2.46 -4.33
CA SER A 30 17.86 -2.77 -5.73
C SER A 30 16.36 -2.66 -6.00
N LYS A 31 15.51 -3.22 -5.14
CA LYS A 31 14.04 -3.12 -5.25
C LYS A 31 13.56 -1.66 -5.15
N MET A 32 14.11 -0.90 -4.20
CA MET A 32 13.80 0.52 -4.05
C MET A 32 14.15 1.32 -5.30
N LYS A 33 15.34 1.10 -5.88
CA LYS A 33 15.75 1.77 -7.11
C LYS A 33 14.77 1.51 -8.26
N ARG A 34 14.34 0.25 -8.44
CA ARG A 34 13.36 -0.10 -9.47
C ARG A 34 12.00 0.57 -9.22
N ALA A 35 11.49 0.54 -7.98
CA ALA A 35 10.21 1.15 -7.63
C ALA A 35 10.23 2.67 -7.83
N VAL A 36 11.30 3.35 -7.41
CA VAL A 36 11.48 4.80 -7.62
C VAL A 36 11.54 5.12 -9.12
N SER A 37 12.31 4.36 -9.91
CA SER A 37 12.40 4.55 -11.37
C SER A 37 11.04 4.38 -12.04
N ALA A 38 10.29 3.33 -11.69
CA ALA A 38 8.94 3.11 -12.22
C ALA A 38 7.97 4.25 -11.85
N THR A 39 8.03 4.72 -10.61
CA THR A 39 7.19 5.83 -10.13
C THR A 39 7.52 7.13 -10.87
N LEU A 40 8.81 7.43 -11.06
CA LEU A 40 9.22 8.65 -11.76
C LEU A 40 8.82 8.62 -13.24
N SER A 41 8.93 7.48 -13.92
CA SER A 41 8.52 7.34 -15.32
C SER A 41 7.00 7.46 -15.52
N SER A 42 6.19 6.98 -14.57
CA SER A 42 4.73 7.09 -14.64
C SER A 42 4.17 8.43 -14.17
N ARG A 43 4.96 9.21 -13.43
CA ARG A 43 4.51 10.47 -12.82
C ARG A 43 4.02 11.49 -13.83
N LEU A 44 4.73 11.67 -14.93
CA LEU A 44 4.34 12.61 -16.00
C LEU A 44 2.99 12.23 -16.61
N TYR A 45 2.79 10.94 -16.88
CA TYR A 45 1.51 10.45 -17.38
C TYR A 45 0.37 10.75 -16.42
N ALA A 46 0.55 10.46 -15.14
CA ALA A 46 -0.46 10.72 -14.10
C ALA A 46 -0.77 12.23 -13.98
N THR A 47 0.24 13.09 -14.04
CA THR A 47 0.07 14.54 -13.98
C THR A 47 -0.73 15.05 -15.19
N TYR A 48 -0.31 14.68 -16.41
CA TYR A 48 -1.03 15.11 -17.63
C TYR A 48 -2.46 14.55 -17.71
N SER A 49 -2.68 13.32 -17.26
CA SER A 49 -4.03 12.75 -17.18
C SER A 49 -4.91 13.52 -16.21
N TRP A 50 -4.37 13.91 -15.06
CA TRP A 50 -5.09 14.74 -14.08
C TRP A 50 -5.42 16.13 -14.63
N ASP A 51 -4.45 16.80 -15.26
CA ASP A 51 -4.65 18.11 -15.88
C ASP A 51 -5.70 18.07 -16.99
N LEU A 52 -5.70 16.99 -17.79
CA LEU A 52 -6.72 16.77 -18.82
C LEU A 52 -8.11 16.61 -18.19
N LEU A 53 -8.25 15.77 -17.17
CA LEU A 53 -9.53 15.53 -16.49
C LEU A 53 -10.07 16.82 -15.85
N THR A 54 -9.22 17.59 -15.19
CA THR A 54 -9.62 18.87 -14.58
C THR A 54 -9.99 19.90 -15.62
N SER A 55 -9.28 19.96 -16.75
CA SER A 55 -9.61 20.85 -17.86
C SER A 55 -10.95 20.49 -18.55
N LEU A 56 -11.24 19.18 -18.67
CA LEU A 56 -12.51 18.71 -19.22
C LEU A 56 -13.67 19.03 -18.26
N SER A 57 -13.49 18.78 -16.96
CA SER A 57 -14.54 19.06 -15.96
C SER A 57 -14.94 20.53 -15.89
N GLY A 58 -14.01 21.45 -16.19
CA GLY A 58 -14.32 22.88 -16.21
C GLY A 58 -14.96 23.41 -17.51
N LYS A 59 -15.03 22.57 -18.57
CA LYS A 59 -15.52 23.00 -19.90
C LYS A 59 -16.83 22.30 -20.31
N LEU A 60 -17.26 21.29 -19.60
CA LEU A 60 -18.46 20.53 -19.89
C LEU A 60 -19.57 20.94 -18.92
N ASP A 61 -20.61 21.61 -19.42
CA ASP A 61 -21.75 22.06 -18.62
C ASP A 61 -22.61 20.90 -18.10
N GLU A 62 -22.55 19.72 -18.73
CA GLU A 62 -23.24 18.50 -18.31
C GLU A 62 -22.29 17.31 -18.32
N ILE A 63 -21.64 17.04 -17.18
CA ILE A 63 -20.86 15.83 -17.01
C ILE A 63 -21.77 14.77 -16.39
N THR A 64 -22.20 13.80 -17.20
CA THR A 64 -23.04 12.68 -16.75
C THR A 64 -22.25 11.48 -16.21
N HIS A 65 -20.90 11.56 -16.19
CA HIS A 65 -20.08 10.45 -15.76
C HIS A 65 -20.13 10.29 -14.22
N PRO A 66 -20.37 9.08 -13.68
CA PRO A 66 -20.55 8.83 -12.24
C PRO A 66 -19.42 9.37 -11.36
N PHE A 67 -18.17 9.41 -11.85
CA PHE A 67 -17.00 9.92 -11.09
C PHE A 67 -16.98 11.45 -10.93
N PHE A 68 -17.81 12.19 -11.65
CA PHE A 68 -17.91 13.64 -11.55
C PHE A 68 -19.19 14.11 -10.84
N VAL A 69 -20.09 13.18 -10.53
CA VAL A 69 -21.31 13.50 -9.80
C VAL A 69 -21.03 13.55 -8.31
N GLU A 70 -21.50 14.61 -7.66
CA GLU A 70 -21.34 14.77 -6.21
C GLU A 70 -22.06 13.66 -5.47
N SER A 71 -21.37 12.98 -4.56
CA SER A 71 -21.93 11.89 -3.76
C SER A 71 -23.04 12.41 -2.85
N ILE A 72 -24.19 11.77 -2.87
CA ILE A 72 -25.32 12.10 -1.98
C ILE A 72 -24.89 11.86 -0.53
N LYS A 73 -25.14 12.83 0.35
CA LYS A 73 -24.88 12.71 1.79
C LYS A 73 -25.52 11.43 2.33
N GLY A 74 -24.73 10.59 3.00
CA GLY A 74 -25.17 9.29 3.51
C GLY A 74 -24.90 8.09 2.58
N SER A 75 -24.23 8.31 1.43
CA SER A 75 -23.76 7.23 0.59
C SER A 75 -22.64 6.42 1.27
N LYS A 76 -22.48 5.16 0.85
CA LYS A 76 -21.40 4.28 1.30
C LYS A 76 -20.05 4.87 0.91
N SER A 77 -19.07 4.79 1.81
CA SER A 77 -17.69 5.16 1.52
C SER A 77 -16.82 3.92 1.36
N LEU A 78 -16.03 3.88 0.28
CA LEU A 78 -15.06 2.82 0.05
C LEU A 78 -13.66 3.31 0.40
N VAL A 79 -13.02 2.63 1.35
CA VAL A 79 -11.65 2.91 1.76
C VAL A 79 -10.71 1.87 1.16
N VAL A 80 -9.83 2.29 0.26
CA VAL A 80 -8.76 1.43 -0.28
C VAL A 80 -7.53 1.61 0.60
N LEU A 81 -7.22 0.60 1.42
CA LEU A 81 -6.07 0.60 2.32
C LEU A 81 -4.88 -0.12 1.70
N ILE A 82 -3.86 0.64 1.29
CA ILE A 82 -2.63 0.09 0.70
C ILE A 82 -1.54 0.01 1.76
N THR A 83 -1.06 -1.21 2.03
CA THR A 83 -0.01 -1.51 2.99
C THR A 83 1.02 -2.47 2.40
N SER A 84 2.13 -2.69 3.11
CA SER A 84 3.14 -3.65 2.68
C SER A 84 2.75 -5.10 3.01
N ASN A 85 3.34 -6.05 2.26
CA ASN A 85 3.23 -7.48 2.56
C ASN A 85 4.19 -7.90 3.69
N ARG A 86 5.30 -7.18 3.89
CA ARG A 86 6.34 -7.47 4.88
C ARG A 86 6.47 -6.32 5.88
N GLY A 87 7.14 -6.59 7.00
CA GLY A 87 7.54 -5.55 7.96
C GLY A 87 8.82 -4.83 7.54
N LEU A 88 9.46 -4.17 8.52
CA LEU A 88 10.70 -3.41 8.36
C LEU A 88 10.58 -2.15 7.47
N CYS A 89 9.38 -1.58 7.42
CA CYS A 89 9.07 -0.34 6.70
C CYS A 89 8.85 0.87 7.64
N GLY A 90 9.46 0.84 8.81
CA GLY A 90 9.28 1.87 9.84
C GLY A 90 7.81 2.01 10.26
N SER A 91 7.33 3.24 10.39
CA SER A 91 5.96 3.56 10.83
C SER A 91 4.92 3.57 9.70
N TYR A 92 5.29 3.26 8.44
CA TYR A 92 4.39 3.37 7.29
C TYR A 92 3.06 2.63 7.49
N ASN A 93 3.11 1.33 7.80
CA ASN A 93 1.89 0.54 7.95
C ASN A 93 1.03 1.03 9.12
N SER A 94 1.63 1.37 10.25
CA SER A 94 0.90 1.86 11.43
C SER A 94 0.24 3.21 11.17
N GLN A 95 0.89 4.12 10.45
CA GLN A 95 0.32 5.40 10.06
C GLN A 95 -0.81 5.24 9.05
N ALA A 96 -0.64 4.40 8.02
CA ALA A 96 -1.70 4.11 7.03
C ALA A 96 -2.94 3.50 7.71
N ILE A 97 -2.75 2.51 8.57
CA ILE A 97 -3.84 1.88 9.34
C ILE A 97 -4.53 2.90 10.25
N LYS A 98 -3.77 3.71 10.99
CA LYS A 98 -4.33 4.76 11.85
C LYS A 98 -5.17 5.76 11.05
N LYS A 99 -4.68 6.20 9.89
CA LYS A 99 -5.42 7.12 9.01
C LYS A 99 -6.70 6.48 8.48
N ALA A 100 -6.65 5.22 8.03
CA ALA A 100 -7.83 4.48 7.60
C ALA A 100 -8.87 4.38 8.71
N LEU A 101 -8.46 4.05 9.94
CA LEU A 101 -9.38 3.98 11.08
C LEU A 101 -10.04 5.32 11.43
N LEU A 102 -9.34 6.44 11.23
CA LEU A 102 -9.95 7.77 11.40
C LEU A 102 -11.02 8.04 10.35
N LEU A 103 -10.76 7.66 9.08
CA LEU A 103 -11.75 7.79 8.01
C LEU A 103 -12.97 6.90 8.26
N LEU A 104 -12.76 5.66 8.68
CA LEU A 104 -13.83 4.71 8.99
C LEU A 104 -14.71 5.14 10.16
N LYS A 105 -14.18 5.89 11.10
CA LYS A 105 -14.96 6.45 12.22
C LYS A 105 -15.79 7.68 11.83
N ALA A 106 -15.43 8.35 10.76
CA ALA A 106 -16.09 9.56 10.30
C ALA A 106 -17.40 9.29 9.56
N THR A 107 -17.65 8.05 9.12
CA THR A 107 -18.81 7.66 8.30
C THR A 107 -19.37 6.33 8.79
N ASP A 108 -20.67 6.20 8.92
CA ASP A 108 -21.31 5.01 9.53
C ASP A 108 -21.37 3.79 8.59
N ASN A 109 -21.25 3.98 7.29
CA ASN A 109 -21.40 2.91 6.29
C ASN A 109 -20.17 2.80 5.40
N ASN A 110 -19.11 2.17 5.95
CA ASN A 110 -17.83 2.05 5.30
C ASN A 110 -17.54 0.62 4.84
N GLU A 111 -16.99 0.51 3.64
CA GLU A 111 -16.45 -0.73 3.10
C GLU A 111 -14.94 -0.57 2.90
N ILE A 112 -14.19 -1.66 3.03
CA ILE A 112 -12.73 -1.65 2.91
C ILE A 112 -12.28 -2.61 1.83
N ILE A 113 -11.42 -2.12 0.94
CA ILE A 113 -10.57 -2.97 0.11
C ILE A 113 -9.16 -2.91 0.70
N SER A 114 -8.60 -4.07 1.04
CA SER A 114 -7.27 -4.15 1.60
C SER A 114 -6.25 -4.62 0.57
N VAL A 115 -5.19 -3.84 0.38
CA VAL A 115 -4.04 -4.20 -0.44
C VAL A 115 -2.84 -4.38 0.47
N GLY A 116 -2.28 -5.61 0.49
CA GLY A 116 -1.14 -5.99 1.32
C GLY A 116 -1.50 -6.64 2.65
N LYS A 117 -0.67 -7.61 3.04
CA LYS A 117 -0.91 -8.50 4.21
C LYS A 117 -0.99 -7.77 5.56
N LYS A 118 -0.26 -6.66 5.72
CA LYS A 118 -0.19 -5.96 7.02
C LYS A 118 -1.47 -5.21 7.34
N GLY A 119 -2.07 -4.54 6.37
CA GLY A 119 -3.36 -3.88 6.52
C GLY A 119 -4.50 -4.88 6.66
N ASP A 120 -4.53 -5.90 5.81
CA ASP A 120 -5.54 -6.95 5.84
C ASP A 120 -5.63 -7.61 7.24
N GLY A 121 -4.49 -8.09 7.75
CA GLY A 121 -4.45 -8.71 9.08
C GLY A 121 -4.82 -7.75 10.23
N ALA A 122 -4.51 -6.46 10.10
CA ALA A 122 -4.90 -5.47 11.10
C ALA A 122 -6.41 -5.20 11.08
N MET A 123 -7.00 -4.99 9.89
CA MET A 123 -8.43 -4.70 9.76
C MET A 123 -9.31 -5.89 10.16
N ARG A 124 -8.92 -7.13 9.81
CA ARG A 124 -9.61 -8.35 10.27
C ARG A 124 -9.59 -8.48 11.78
N ARG A 125 -8.45 -8.19 12.42
CA ARG A 125 -8.32 -8.29 13.90
C ARG A 125 -9.22 -7.29 14.63
N ILE A 126 -9.52 -6.16 14.02
CA ILE A 126 -10.38 -5.12 14.59
C ILE A 126 -11.87 -5.36 14.22
N GLY A 127 -12.16 -6.38 13.40
CA GLY A 127 -13.52 -6.73 12.97
C GLY A 127 -14.11 -5.79 11.92
N GLN A 128 -13.27 -5.15 11.10
CA GLN A 128 -13.75 -4.27 10.02
C GLN A 128 -14.28 -5.08 8.82
N ASN A 129 -15.27 -4.53 8.13
CA ASN A 129 -15.86 -5.15 6.94
C ASN A 129 -14.94 -4.99 5.74
N ILE A 130 -14.22 -6.07 5.38
CA ILE A 130 -13.33 -6.12 4.21
C ILE A 130 -14.08 -6.82 3.08
N ILE A 131 -14.44 -6.07 2.03
CA ILE A 131 -15.17 -6.61 0.86
C ILE A 131 -14.23 -7.33 -0.11
N ALA A 132 -12.97 -6.89 -0.20
CA ALA A 132 -11.96 -7.54 -1.03
C ALA A 132 -10.55 -7.41 -0.44
N SER A 133 -9.71 -8.41 -0.67
CA SER A 133 -8.34 -8.48 -0.13
C SER A 133 -7.35 -8.88 -1.23
N PHE A 134 -6.40 -8.01 -1.50
CA PHE A 134 -5.34 -8.17 -2.51
C PHE A 134 -3.99 -8.28 -1.82
N VAL A 135 -3.65 -9.47 -1.32
CA VAL A 135 -2.42 -9.72 -0.55
C VAL A 135 -1.25 -10.26 -1.36
N GLU A 136 -1.47 -10.58 -2.63
CA GLU A 136 -0.48 -11.22 -3.51
C GLU A 136 -0.09 -10.39 -4.73
N ILE A 137 -0.36 -9.07 -4.71
CA ILE A 137 0.11 -8.19 -5.77
C ILE A 137 1.65 -8.17 -5.77
N PRO A 138 2.30 -8.49 -6.90
CA PRO A 138 3.76 -8.53 -6.99
C PRO A 138 4.37 -7.13 -6.94
N ASP A 139 5.68 -7.04 -6.57
CA ASP A 139 6.42 -5.77 -6.50
C ASP A 139 6.53 -5.06 -7.87
N ASN A 140 6.37 -5.81 -8.97
CA ASN A 140 6.38 -5.32 -10.35
C ASN A 140 5.00 -5.49 -11.01
N ALA A 141 3.95 -5.14 -10.27
CA ALA A 141 2.58 -5.26 -10.74
C ALA A 141 2.36 -4.61 -12.12
N THR A 142 1.63 -5.32 -12.96
CA THR A 142 1.17 -4.85 -14.28
C THR A 142 -0.27 -4.36 -14.20
N LEU A 143 -0.77 -3.74 -15.26
CA LEU A 143 -2.18 -3.33 -15.34
C LEU A 143 -3.15 -4.52 -15.15
N ASN A 144 -2.77 -5.71 -15.62
CA ASN A 144 -3.60 -6.91 -15.44
C ASN A 144 -3.70 -7.36 -13.98
N ASP A 145 -2.65 -7.14 -13.19
CA ASP A 145 -2.65 -7.46 -11.74
C ASP A 145 -3.51 -6.48 -10.93
N ILE A 146 -3.71 -5.26 -11.43
CA ILE A 146 -4.46 -4.19 -10.77
C ILE A 146 -5.90 -4.09 -11.29
N ARG A 147 -6.18 -4.62 -12.49
CA ARG A 147 -7.51 -4.57 -13.09
C ARG A 147 -8.64 -5.03 -12.16
N PRO A 148 -8.55 -6.18 -11.45
CA PRO A 148 -9.61 -6.62 -10.55
C PRO A 148 -9.87 -5.62 -9.40
N LEU A 149 -8.84 -4.92 -8.95
CA LEU A 149 -9.00 -3.85 -7.95
C LEU A 149 -9.73 -2.64 -8.55
N SER A 150 -9.37 -2.25 -9.78
CA SER A 150 -9.99 -1.11 -10.48
C SER A 150 -11.46 -1.36 -10.86
N GLU A 151 -11.83 -2.60 -11.12
CA GLU A 151 -13.22 -2.99 -11.44
C GLU A 151 -14.14 -3.01 -10.21
N LEU A 152 -13.57 -3.04 -9.00
CA LEU A 152 -14.31 -2.99 -7.74
C LEU A 152 -14.53 -1.56 -7.21
N ILE A 153 -13.82 -0.58 -7.73
CA ILE A 153 -13.89 0.83 -7.37
C ILE A 153 -14.85 1.56 -8.31
#